data_a34de57554abff16c816e6e3138596d6
#
_entry.id   a34de57554abff16c816e6e3138596d6
#
_cell.length_a   1.000
_cell.length_b   1.000
_cell.length_c   1.000
_cell.angle_alpha   90.00
_cell.angle_beta   90.00
_cell.angle_gamma   90.00
#
_symmetry.space_group_name_H-M   'P 1'
#
loop_
_entity.id
_entity.type
_entity.pdbx_description
1 polymer ?
#
loop_
_entity_poly.entity_id
_entity_poly.type
_entity_poly.pdbx_seq_one_letter_code
_entity_poly.pdbx_strand_id
1 'polypeptide(L)'
;MNQRIHATAVIARRRILETVIAPGYYVALTIGLVLAHLLVAGFVRTVDSSGIDLSLVPAYDLIGRSLAGAFGSTFTAKLFAEGPFLFTLYAAFLPVLLYLAVSTVFRFGLEKKVGALELLTYGPADATAYFLAALIKDLLMTAVSLAVLLAFLLAAAGLNNLVLGASFFHNLAILWFVAGAIYGYGILAASLTDNSASAVALFLGVFLVFAVVMIGSFAVIEGYARNLASVFTWAIKWISPLFYWDLALRFAEVGNWGMYLAGAVLLAVLAAVVLALSHLTMKVRGVRP
;
A
#
# COMPACT_ATOMS: atom_id res chain seq x y z
N MET A 1 -11.03 21.82 -20.99
CA MET A 1 -11.23 20.85 -19.87
C MET A 1 -11.59 19.46 -20.39
N ASN A 2 -12.53 19.32 -21.33
CA ASN A 2 -12.94 18.00 -21.86
C ASN A 2 -11.82 17.18 -22.52
N GLN A 3 -10.89 17.79 -23.26
CA GLN A 3 -9.81 17.07 -23.94
C GLN A 3 -8.83 16.40 -22.96
N ARG A 4 -8.48 17.03 -21.83
CA ARG A 4 -7.61 16.45 -20.80
C ARG A 4 -8.24 15.26 -20.12
N ILE A 5 -9.52 15.36 -19.75
CA ILE A 5 -10.27 14.27 -19.13
C ILE A 5 -10.34 13.08 -20.10
N HIS A 6 -10.62 13.35 -21.37
CA HIS A 6 -10.67 12.31 -22.39
C HIS A 6 -9.30 11.63 -22.57
N ALA A 7 -8.22 12.41 -22.68
CA ALA A 7 -6.85 11.88 -22.77
C ALA A 7 -6.50 11.01 -21.55
N THR A 8 -6.80 11.48 -20.34
CA THR A 8 -6.60 10.72 -19.10
C THR A 8 -7.35 9.37 -19.14
N ALA A 9 -8.61 9.38 -19.56
CA ALA A 9 -9.44 8.17 -19.62
C ALA A 9 -8.90 7.16 -20.65
N VAL A 10 -8.49 7.63 -21.82
CA VAL A 10 -7.91 6.77 -22.87
C VAL A 10 -6.60 6.13 -22.41
N ILE A 11 -5.70 6.92 -21.80
CA ILE A 11 -4.42 6.42 -21.27
C ILE A 11 -4.67 5.43 -20.13
N ALA A 12 -5.57 5.76 -19.19
CA ALA A 12 -5.92 4.87 -18.07
C ALA A 12 -6.49 3.54 -18.57
N ARG A 13 -7.44 3.56 -19.52
CA ARG A 13 -8.02 2.35 -20.11
C ARG A 13 -6.97 1.46 -20.75
N ARG A 14 -6.06 2.03 -21.55
CA ARG A 14 -4.97 1.29 -22.14
C ARG A 14 -4.09 0.64 -21.07
N ARG A 15 -3.69 1.38 -20.05
CA ARG A 15 -2.84 0.88 -18.96
C ARG A 15 -3.52 -0.20 -18.11
N ILE A 16 -4.82 -0.09 -17.89
CA ILE A 16 -5.62 -1.13 -17.22
C ILE A 16 -5.57 -2.41 -18.05
N LEU A 17 -5.86 -2.33 -19.36
CA LEU A 17 -5.81 -3.49 -20.25
C LEU A 17 -4.42 -4.13 -20.26
N GLU A 18 -3.35 -3.34 -20.37
CA GLU A 18 -1.97 -3.83 -20.31
C GLU A 18 -1.66 -4.53 -18.97
N THR A 19 -2.19 -4.05 -17.85
CA THR A 19 -2.01 -4.68 -16.53
C THR A 19 -2.82 -5.98 -16.41
N VAL A 20 -4.04 -5.99 -16.92
CA VAL A 20 -4.92 -7.17 -16.94
C VAL A 20 -4.34 -8.28 -17.82
N ILE A 21 -3.67 -7.95 -18.92
CA ILE A 21 -3.03 -8.95 -19.80
C ILE A 21 -1.67 -9.38 -19.25
N ALA A 22 -1.03 -8.59 -18.39
CA ALA A 22 0.29 -8.87 -17.85
C ALA A 22 0.27 -10.06 -16.88
N PRO A 23 1.05 -11.12 -17.09
CA PRO A 23 1.07 -12.28 -16.21
C PRO A 23 1.55 -11.95 -14.80
N GLY A 24 2.41 -10.93 -14.63
CA GLY A 24 2.95 -10.52 -13.34
C GLY A 24 1.87 -10.09 -12.33
N TYR A 25 0.77 -9.49 -12.78
CA TYR A 25 -0.34 -9.14 -11.91
C TYR A 25 -1.00 -10.39 -11.31
N TYR A 26 -1.26 -11.39 -12.13
CA TYR A 26 -1.86 -12.65 -11.68
C TYR A 26 -0.92 -13.44 -10.78
N VAL A 27 0.39 -13.42 -11.06
CA VAL A 27 1.39 -14.04 -10.17
C VAL A 27 1.36 -13.38 -8.79
N ALA A 28 1.38 -12.03 -8.73
CA ALA A 28 1.31 -11.32 -7.47
C ALA A 28 -0.01 -11.60 -6.70
N LEU A 29 -1.14 -11.61 -7.40
CA LEU A 29 -2.45 -11.94 -6.82
C LEU A 29 -2.50 -13.39 -6.33
N THR A 30 -1.98 -14.35 -7.11
CA THR A 30 -1.92 -15.76 -6.72
C THR A 30 -1.05 -15.95 -5.49
N ILE A 31 0.13 -15.30 -5.42
CA ILE A 31 0.98 -15.33 -4.21
C ILE A 31 0.18 -14.82 -3.01
N GLY A 32 -0.54 -13.69 -3.17
CA GLY A 32 -1.41 -13.15 -2.11
C GLY A 32 -2.48 -14.15 -1.66
N LEU A 33 -3.18 -14.78 -2.59
CA LEU A 33 -4.23 -15.77 -2.27
C LEU A 33 -3.66 -17.04 -1.62
N VAL A 34 -2.49 -17.52 -2.06
CA VAL A 34 -1.80 -18.65 -1.44
C VAL A 34 -1.39 -18.32 -0.01
N LEU A 35 -0.83 -17.13 0.21
CA LEU A 35 -0.50 -16.65 1.56
C LEU A 35 -1.75 -16.56 2.43
N ALA A 36 -2.86 -16.01 1.90
CA ALA A 36 -4.13 -15.95 2.61
C ALA A 36 -4.63 -17.33 2.99
N HIS A 37 -4.59 -18.30 2.07
CA HIS A 37 -5.00 -19.67 2.34
C HIS A 37 -4.13 -20.32 3.43
N LEU A 38 -2.82 -20.24 3.31
CA LEU A 38 -1.89 -20.84 4.27
C LEU A 38 -2.06 -20.27 5.69
N LEU A 39 -2.26 -18.94 5.79
CA LEU A 39 -2.44 -18.27 7.07
C LEU A 39 -3.77 -18.64 7.72
N VAL A 40 -4.88 -18.60 6.98
CA VAL A 40 -6.20 -18.97 7.53
C VAL A 40 -6.24 -20.47 7.86
N ALA A 41 -5.78 -21.35 6.97
CA ALA A 41 -5.77 -22.79 7.21
C ALA A 41 -4.85 -23.18 8.38
N GLY A 42 -3.70 -22.51 8.52
CA GLY A 42 -2.82 -22.67 9.65
C GLY A 42 -3.50 -22.30 10.96
N PHE A 43 -4.22 -21.18 11.01
CA PHE A 43 -4.97 -20.74 12.17
C PHE A 43 -6.07 -21.77 12.56
N VAL A 44 -6.89 -22.18 11.59
CA VAL A 44 -7.99 -23.15 11.83
C VAL A 44 -7.48 -24.45 12.40
N ARG A 45 -6.43 -25.03 11.79
CA ARG A 45 -5.85 -26.29 12.29
C ARG A 45 -5.37 -26.21 13.73
N THR A 46 -4.97 -25.04 14.16
CA THR A 46 -4.51 -24.80 15.52
C THR A 46 -5.64 -24.74 16.50
N VAL A 47 -6.68 -23.98 16.17
CA VAL A 47 -7.88 -23.88 17.03
C VAL A 47 -8.52 -25.24 17.20
N ASP A 48 -8.56 -26.08 16.15
CA ASP A 48 -9.10 -27.45 16.21
C ASP A 48 -8.26 -28.40 17.07
N SER A 49 -6.93 -28.21 17.09
CA SER A 49 -6.03 -29.18 17.76
C SER A 49 -5.75 -28.89 19.23
N SER A 50 -5.89 -27.64 19.68
CA SER A 50 -5.38 -27.19 20.99
C SER A 50 -6.32 -26.32 21.80
N GLY A 51 -7.56 -26.09 21.33
CA GLY A 51 -8.34 -25.00 21.92
C GLY A 51 -7.69 -23.65 21.63
N ILE A 52 -8.13 -22.58 22.27
CA ILE A 52 -7.81 -21.18 21.89
C ILE A 52 -6.34 -20.75 22.15
N ASP A 53 -5.40 -21.64 22.36
CA ASP A 53 -4.01 -21.26 22.65
C ASP A 53 -3.13 -21.20 21.40
N LEU A 54 -3.03 -19.98 20.80
CA LEU A 54 -2.23 -19.67 19.62
C LEU A 54 -0.71 -19.90 19.83
N SER A 55 -0.26 -20.03 21.09
CA SER A 55 1.16 -20.26 21.41
C SER A 55 1.63 -21.67 21.01
N LEU A 56 0.71 -22.58 20.75
CA LEU A 56 0.98 -23.97 20.41
C LEU A 56 1.15 -24.25 18.90
N VAL A 57 0.98 -23.21 18.04
CA VAL A 57 1.25 -23.36 16.58
C VAL A 57 2.65 -22.95 16.26
N PRO A 58 3.53 -23.84 15.80
CA PRO A 58 4.90 -23.47 15.48
C PRO A 58 5.01 -22.33 14.45
N ALA A 59 4.12 -22.30 13.45
CA ALA A 59 4.15 -21.24 12.43
C ALA A 59 3.65 -19.90 12.98
N TYR A 60 2.55 -19.88 13.76
CA TYR A 60 2.03 -18.65 14.38
C TYR A 60 2.89 -18.20 15.55
N ASP A 61 3.44 -19.13 16.34
CA ASP A 61 4.39 -18.82 17.40
C ASP A 61 5.67 -18.18 16.81
N LEU A 62 6.22 -18.77 15.74
CA LEU A 62 7.38 -18.21 15.04
C LEU A 62 7.08 -16.82 14.46
N ILE A 63 5.94 -16.65 13.76
CA ILE A 63 5.50 -15.39 13.20
C ILE A 63 5.22 -14.39 14.33
N GLY A 64 4.48 -14.78 15.37
CA GLY A 64 4.16 -13.95 16.52
C GLY A 64 5.40 -13.48 17.28
N ARG A 65 6.36 -14.36 17.54
CA ARG A 65 7.66 -14.01 18.19
C ARG A 65 8.50 -13.11 17.28
N SER A 66 8.58 -13.41 16.00
CA SER A 66 9.33 -12.60 15.04
C SER A 66 8.70 -11.22 14.89
N LEU A 67 7.38 -11.12 14.79
CA LEU A 67 6.65 -9.86 14.75
C LEU A 67 6.75 -9.11 16.07
N ALA A 68 6.61 -9.78 17.22
CA ALA A 68 6.75 -9.13 18.52
C ALA A 68 8.19 -8.63 18.76
N GLY A 69 9.20 -9.36 18.30
CA GLY A 69 10.59 -8.93 18.33
C GLY A 69 10.90 -7.75 17.41
N ALA A 70 10.25 -7.69 16.22
CA ALA A 70 10.47 -6.64 15.24
C ALA A 70 9.58 -5.41 15.48
N PHE A 71 8.33 -5.61 15.86
CA PHE A 71 7.28 -4.57 15.88
C PHE A 71 6.70 -4.28 17.29
N GLY A 72 7.13 -5.04 18.28
CA GLY A 72 6.61 -4.95 19.64
C GLY A 72 5.35 -5.79 19.90
N SER A 73 5.16 -6.17 21.17
CA SER A 73 4.04 -7.02 21.59
C SER A 73 2.66 -6.37 21.39
N THR A 74 2.56 -5.05 21.57
CA THR A 74 1.31 -4.29 21.38
C THR A 74 0.82 -4.31 19.94
N PHE A 75 1.70 -4.19 18.96
CA PHE A 75 1.34 -4.28 17.55
C PHE A 75 0.89 -5.70 17.19
N THR A 76 1.64 -6.71 17.63
CA THR A 76 1.32 -8.12 17.39
C THR A 76 -0.03 -8.49 18.02
N ALA A 77 -0.29 -8.07 19.26
CA ALA A 77 -1.57 -8.28 19.91
C ALA A 77 -2.74 -7.68 19.13
N LYS A 78 -2.58 -6.48 18.56
CA LYS A 78 -3.61 -5.86 17.70
C LYS A 78 -3.85 -6.63 16.40
N LEU A 79 -2.80 -7.13 15.76
CA LEU A 79 -2.93 -7.91 14.51
C LEU A 79 -3.73 -9.20 14.69
N PHE A 80 -3.67 -9.80 15.88
CA PHE A 80 -4.34 -11.08 16.19
C PHE A 80 -5.54 -10.95 17.13
N ALA A 81 -5.90 -9.72 17.57
CA ALA A 81 -7.01 -9.49 18.51
C ALA A 81 -8.37 -9.98 17.99
N GLU A 82 -8.59 -9.93 16.67
CA GLU A 82 -9.81 -10.38 15.99
C GLU A 82 -9.56 -11.63 15.11
N GLY A 83 -8.61 -12.48 15.51
CA GLY A 83 -8.25 -13.69 14.75
C GLY A 83 -7.23 -13.43 13.62
N PRO A 84 -7.15 -14.32 12.61
CA PRO A 84 -6.08 -14.29 11.61
C PRO A 84 -6.27 -13.22 10.52
N PHE A 85 -7.45 -12.64 10.38
CA PHE A 85 -7.86 -11.96 9.16
C PHE A 85 -7.12 -10.64 8.89
N LEU A 86 -6.80 -9.85 9.91
CA LEU A 86 -6.05 -8.60 9.74
C LEU A 86 -4.64 -8.86 9.22
N PHE A 87 -3.91 -9.76 9.88
CA PHE A 87 -2.57 -10.13 9.44
C PHE A 87 -2.60 -10.74 8.04
N THR A 88 -3.57 -11.62 7.78
CA THR A 88 -3.76 -12.24 6.47
C THR A 88 -4.03 -11.20 5.38
N LEU A 89 -4.87 -10.21 5.65
CA LEU A 89 -5.16 -9.12 4.70
C LEU A 89 -3.88 -8.38 4.31
N TYR A 90 -3.06 -8.01 5.28
CA TYR A 90 -1.82 -7.27 5.00
C TYR A 90 -0.80 -8.13 4.26
N ALA A 91 -0.59 -9.37 4.72
CA ALA A 91 0.37 -10.29 4.10
C ALA A 91 -0.04 -10.64 2.65
N ALA A 92 -1.33 -10.85 2.41
CA ALA A 92 -1.85 -11.19 1.09
C ALA A 92 -1.89 -9.99 0.13
N PHE A 93 -2.14 -8.78 0.65
CA PHE A 93 -2.21 -7.58 -0.18
C PHE A 93 -0.82 -7.03 -0.55
N LEU A 94 0.19 -7.24 0.28
CA LEU A 94 1.54 -6.69 0.09
C LEU A 94 2.18 -7.06 -1.27
N PRO A 95 2.14 -8.31 -1.77
CA PRO A 95 2.67 -8.65 -3.09
C PRO A 95 2.01 -7.87 -4.24
N VAL A 96 0.69 -7.69 -4.16
CA VAL A 96 -0.07 -6.94 -5.16
C VAL A 96 0.27 -5.45 -5.12
N LEU A 97 0.32 -4.86 -3.92
CA LEU A 97 0.70 -3.46 -3.71
C LEU A 97 2.09 -3.17 -4.29
N LEU A 98 3.07 -4.01 -3.95
CA LEU A 98 4.44 -3.87 -4.44
C LEU A 98 4.52 -4.05 -5.96
N TYR A 99 3.82 -5.05 -6.52
CA TYR A 99 3.80 -5.26 -7.97
C TYR A 99 3.23 -4.05 -8.70
N LEU A 100 2.08 -3.53 -8.28
CA LEU A 100 1.45 -2.38 -8.92
C LEU A 100 2.33 -1.12 -8.82
N ALA A 101 2.86 -0.83 -7.63
CA ALA A 101 3.73 0.32 -7.43
C ALA A 101 5.02 0.22 -8.27
N VAL A 102 5.75 -0.89 -8.16
CA VAL A 102 7.02 -1.09 -8.88
C VAL A 102 6.80 -1.12 -10.39
N SER A 103 5.74 -1.76 -10.88
CA SER A 103 5.44 -1.80 -12.31
C SER A 103 5.17 -0.40 -12.88
N THR A 104 4.47 0.46 -12.14
CA THR A 104 4.21 1.84 -12.55
C THR A 104 5.47 2.68 -12.53
N VAL A 105 6.28 2.58 -11.48
CA VAL A 105 7.57 3.27 -11.37
C VAL A 105 8.53 2.85 -12.49
N PHE A 106 8.64 1.55 -12.73
CA PHE A 106 9.52 0.99 -13.76
C PHE A 106 9.11 1.44 -15.17
N ARG A 107 7.81 1.35 -15.48
CA ARG A 107 7.27 1.80 -16.79
C ARG A 107 7.52 3.28 -17.02
N PHE A 108 7.24 4.10 -16.02
CA PHE A 108 7.47 5.53 -16.12
C PHE A 108 8.95 5.84 -16.43
N GLY A 109 9.88 5.22 -15.70
CA GLY A 109 11.32 5.38 -15.96
C GLY A 109 11.73 4.89 -17.36
N LEU A 110 11.10 3.80 -17.85
CA LEU A 110 11.35 3.29 -19.19
C LEU A 110 10.84 4.25 -20.27
N GLU A 111 9.59 4.73 -20.15
CA GLU A 111 8.98 5.66 -21.10
C GLU A 111 9.73 6.99 -21.16
N LYS A 112 10.27 7.46 -20.00
CA LYS A 112 11.14 8.63 -19.93
C LYS A 112 12.44 8.38 -20.71
N LYS A 113 13.07 7.21 -20.51
CA LYS A 113 14.33 6.85 -21.18
C LYS A 113 14.20 6.74 -22.69
N VAL A 114 13.07 6.26 -23.19
CA VAL A 114 12.80 6.06 -24.62
C VAL A 114 12.27 7.35 -25.29
N GLY A 115 12.05 8.45 -24.53
CA GLY A 115 11.50 9.69 -25.07
C GLY A 115 10.00 9.62 -25.38
N ALA A 116 9.32 8.53 -25.01
CA ALA A 116 7.89 8.36 -25.27
C ALA A 116 7.03 9.40 -24.51
N LEU A 117 7.50 9.86 -23.35
CA LEU A 117 6.84 10.94 -22.60
C LEU A 117 6.85 12.27 -23.36
N GLU A 118 7.94 12.55 -24.08
CA GLU A 118 8.06 13.76 -24.91
C GLU A 118 7.05 13.74 -26.04
N LEU A 119 6.92 12.62 -26.72
CA LEU A 119 5.92 12.45 -27.77
C LEU A 119 4.49 12.63 -27.25
N LEU A 120 4.20 12.18 -26.03
CA LEU A 120 2.89 12.36 -25.40
C LEU A 120 2.61 13.82 -25.04
N THR A 121 3.65 14.59 -24.65
CA THR A 121 3.51 16.02 -24.30
C THR A 121 3.36 16.93 -25.52
N TYR A 122 3.78 16.52 -26.71
CA TYR A 122 3.45 17.22 -27.98
C TYR A 122 1.99 17.01 -28.42
N GLY A 123 1.28 16.02 -27.80
CA GLY A 123 -0.14 15.77 -28.04
C GLY A 123 -1.07 16.51 -27.09
N PRO A 124 -2.37 16.22 -27.11
CA PRO A 124 -3.35 16.81 -26.20
C PRO A 124 -3.22 16.33 -24.75
N ALA A 125 -2.31 15.37 -24.47
CA ALA A 125 -2.05 14.82 -23.15
C ALA A 125 -0.90 15.58 -22.49
N ASP A 126 -1.17 16.23 -21.36
CA ASP A 126 -0.12 16.81 -20.51
C ASP A 126 0.39 15.79 -19.47
N ALA A 127 1.50 16.15 -18.81
CA ALA A 127 2.09 15.31 -17.76
C ALA A 127 1.09 15.00 -16.64
N THR A 128 0.16 15.91 -16.34
CA THR A 128 -0.89 15.71 -15.33
C THR A 128 -1.87 14.62 -15.75
N ALA A 129 -2.32 14.62 -17.01
CA ALA A 129 -3.20 13.58 -17.55
C ALA A 129 -2.55 12.19 -17.47
N TYR A 130 -1.25 12.13 -17.74
CA TYR A 130 -0.47 10.91 -17.65
C TYR A 130 -0.37 10.38 -16.22
N PHE A 131 -0.02 11.24 -15.23
CA PHE A 131 0.09 10.83 -13.83
C PHE A 131 -1.25 10.42 -13.24
N LEU A 132 -2.31 11.18 -13.53
CA LEU A 132 -3.66 10.81 -13.12
C LEU A 132 -4.10 9.48 -13.73
N ALA A 133 -3.80 9.23 -15.00
CA ALA A 133 -4.10 7.95 -15.64
C ALA A 133 -3.38 6.78 -14.97
N ALA A 134 -2.10 6.96 -14.60
CA ALA A 134 -1.34 5.94 -13.87
C ALA A 134 -1.94 5.66 -12.49
N LEU A 135 -2.26 6.71 -11.72
CA LEU A 135 -2.87 6.59 -10.41
C LEU A 135 -4.25 5.94 -10.48
N ILE A 136 -5.10 6.36 -11.42
CA ILE A 136 -6.44 5.78 -11.63
C ILE A 136 -6.33 4.28 -11.93
N LYS A 137 -5.38 3.90 -12.81
CA LYS A 137 -5.12 2.49 -13.12
C LYS A 137 -4.75 1.71 -11.85
N ASP A 138 -3.79 2.21 -11.05
CA ASP A 138 -3.31 1.52 -9.85
C ASP A 138 -4.41 1.45 -8.77
N LEU A 139 -5.18 2.51 -8.56
CA LEU A 139 -6.31 2.52 -7.63
C LEU A 139 -7.42 1.55 -8.03
N LEU A 140 -7.72 1.47 -9.34
CA LEU A 140 -8.74 0.55 -9.83
C LEU A 140 -8.29 -0.90 -9.71
N MET A 141 -7.04 -1.20 -10.08
CA MET A 141 -6.48 -2.55 -9.93
C MET A 141 -6.35 -2.96 -8.45
N THR A 142 -6.06 -2.01 -7.56
CA THR A 142 -6.08 -2.21 -6.10
C THR A 142 -7.50 -2.55 -5.62
N ALA A 143 -8.52 -1.81 -6.05
CA ALA A 143 -9.90 -2.07 -5.68
C ALA A 143 -10.35 -3.47 -6.13
N VAL A 144 -10.00 -3.88 -7.35
CA VAL A 144 -10.28 -5.23 -7.85
C VAL A 144 -9.56 -6.28 -7.00
N SER A 145 -8.28 -6.07 -6.68
CA SER A 145 -7.51 -7.01 -5.87
C SER A 145 -8.05 -7.14 -4.44
N LEU A 146 -8.41 -6.01 -3.81
CA LEU A 146 -9.03 -6.02 -2.48
C LEU A 146 -10.41 -6.69 -2.51
N ALA A 147 -11.19 -6.52 -3.58
CA ALA A 147 -12.47 -7.21 -3.74
C ALA A 147 -12.28 -8.74 -3.90
N VAL A 148 -11.28 -9.18 -4.65
CA VAL A 148 -10.95 -10.61 -4.79
C VAL A 148 -10.48 -11.19 -3.46
N LEU A 149 -9.60 -10.49 -2.73
CA LEU A 149 -9.14 -10.89 -1.40
C LEU A 149 -10.31 -10.94 -0.39
N LEU A 150 -11.19 -9.93 -0.42
CA LEU A 150 -12.39 -9.91 0.42
C LEU A 150 -13.29 -11.12 0.14
N ALA A 151 -13.58 -11.40 -1.12
CA ALA A 151 -14.41 -12.56 -1.51
C ALA A 151 -13.79 -13.87 -1.04
N PHE A 152 -12.46 -14.02 -1.19
CA PHE A 152 -11.72 -15.18 -0.71
C PHE A 152 -11.81 -15.31 0.82
N LEU A 153 -11.56 -14.24 1.57
CA LEU A 153 -11.57 -14.25 3.03
C LEU A 153 -12.97 -14.44 3.61
N LEU A 154 -14.00 -13.91 2.96
CA LEU A 154 -15.40 -14.18 3.31
C LEU A 154 -15.76 -15.66 3.10
N ALA A 155 -15.34 -16.25 1.99
CA ALA A 155 -15.54 -17.68 1.75
C ALA A 155 -14.78 -18.54 2.78
N ALA A 156 -13.53 -18.19 3.07
CA ALA A 156 -12.72 -18.87 4.08
C ALA A 156 -13.33 -18.75 5.49
N ALA A 157 -13.86 -17.59 5.85
CA ALA A 157 -14.55 -17.36 7.12
C ALA A 157 -15.83 -18.22 7.22
N GLY A 158 -16.66 -18.23 6.18
CA GLY A 158 -17.90 -19.00 6.14
C GLY A 158 -17.64 -20.52 6.20
N LEU A 159 -16.62 -21.03 5.49
CA LEU A 159 -16.27 -22.44 5.49
C LEU A 159 -15.71 -22.94 6.84
N ASN A 160 -15.10 -22.05 7.62
CA ASN A 160 -14.45 -22.41 8.88
C ASN A 160 -15.19 -21.87 10.12
N ASN A 161 -16.42 -21.37 9.96
CA ASN A 161 -17.24 -20.78 11.04
C ASN A 161 -16.50 -19.65 11.81
N LEU A 162 -15.68 -18.87 11.09
CA LEU A 162 -14.97 -17.72 11.65
C LEU A 162 -15.75 -16.43 11.33
N VAL A 163 -15.63 -15.43 12.20
CA VAL A 163 -16.28 -14.12 12.02
C VAL A 163 -15.24 -13.07 11.62
N LEU A 164 -15.57 -12.29 10.59
CA LEU A 164 -14.81 -11.10 10.24
C LEU A 164 -15.25 -9.93 11.12
N GLY A 165 -14.34 -9.42 11.95
CA GLY A 165 -14.61 -8.29 12.84
C GLY A 165 -14.76 -6.96 12.09
N ALA A 166 -15.31 -5.94 12.77
CA ALA A 166 -15.48 -4.60 12.21
C ALA A 166 -14.14 -3.97 11.81
N SER A 167 -13.08 -4.19 12.59
CA SER A 167 -11.72 -3.70 12.30
C SER A 167 -11.20 -4.17 10.95
N PHE A 168 -11.55 -5.37 10.52
CA PHE A 168 -11.18 -5.88 9.20
C PHE A 168 -11.73 -4.98 8.07
N PHE A 169 -13.00 -4.61 8.13
CA PHE A 169 -13.62 -3.77 7.10
C PHE A 169 -13.09 -2.34 7.11
N HIS A 170 -12.80 -1.78 8.30
CA HIS A 170 -12.15 -0.47 8.43
C HIS A 170 -10.76 -0.49 7.80
N ASN A 171 -9.98 -1.55 8.05
CA ASN A 171 -8.67 -1.73 7.45
C ASN A 171 -8.74 -1.91 5.94
N LEU A 172 -9.67 -2.71 5.44
CA LEU A 172 -9.88 -2.93 4.01
C LEU A 172 -10.17 -1.61 3.28
N ALA A 173 -11.06 -0.78 3.84
CA ALA A 173 -11.43 0.49 3.25
C ALA A 173 -10.27 1.50 3.24
N ILE A 174 -9.56 1.64 4.37
CA ILE A 174 -8.46 2.61 4.47
C ILE A 174 -7.23 2.20 3.65
N LEU A 175 -6.97 0.90 3.45
CA LEU A 175 -5.87 0.39 2.65
C LEU A 175 -5.91 0.88 1.21
N TRP A 176 -7.08 1.12 0.64
CA TRP A 176 -7.23 1.69 -0.70
C TRP A 176 -6.65 3.11 -0.78
N PHE A 177 -6.89 3.95 0.22
CA PHE A 177 -6.32 5.30 0.30
C PHE A 177 -4.82 5.28 0.58
N VAL A 178 -4.37 4.38 1.45
CA VAL A 178 -2.94 4.16 1.72
C VAL A 178 -2.20 3.76 0.46
N ALA A 179 -2.75 2.82 -0.31
CA ALA A 179 -2.19 2.40 -1.59
C ALA A 179 -2.09 3.58 -2.56
N GLY A 180 -3.12 4.42 -2.65
CA GLY A 180 -3.11 5.63 -3.48
C GLY A 180 -1.97 6.58 -3.12
N ALA A 181 -1.74 6.82 -1.83
CA ALA A 181 -0.63 7.66 -1.38
C ALA A 181 0.74 7.01 -1.70
N ILE A 182 0.88 5.69 -1.50
CA ILE A 182 2.11 4.95 -1.84
C ILE A 182 2.40 5.02 -3.34
N TYR A 183 1.39 4.87 -4.21
CA TYR A 183 1.56 5.01 -5.66
C TYR A 183 1.97 6.44 -6.05
N GLY A 184 1.43 7.45 -5.36
CA GLY A 184 1.87 8.83 -5.51
C GLY A 184 3.38 8.98 -5.26
N TYR A 185 3.91 8.42 -4.18
CA TYR A 185 5.36 8.41 -3.91
C TYR A 185 6.16 7.64 -4.97
N GLY A 186 5.62 6.56 -5.51
CA GLY A 186 6.22 5.85 -6.63
C GLY A 186 6.37 6.75 -7.87
N ILE A 187 5.33 7.48 -8.22
CA ILE A 187 5.34 8.44 -9.34
C ILE A 187 6.34 9.58 -9.07
N LEU A 188 6.40 10.09 -7.84
CA LEU A 188 7.38 11.11 -7.45
C LEU A 188 8.81 10.60 -7.59
N ALA A 189 9.11 9.40 -7.07
CA ALA A 189 10.42 8.78 -7.20
C ALA A 189 10.84 8.63 -8.68
N ALA A 190 9.91 8.21 -9.53
CA ALA A 190 10.13 8.10 -10.97
C ALA A 190 10.35 9.46 -11.66
N SER A 191 9.68 10.53 -11.19
CA SER A 191 9.88 11.88 -11.72
C SER A 191 11.25 12.47 -11.34
N LEU A 192 11.79 12.09 -10.17
CA LEU A 192 13.07 12.57 -9.64
C LEU A 192 14.29 11.88 -10.25
N THR A 193 14.13 10.76 -10.93
CA THR A 193 15.24 9.94 -11.45
C THR A 193 15.18 9.84 -12.98
N ASP A 194 16.33 9.57 -13.60
CA ASP A 194 16.44 9.43 -15.05
C ASP A 194 16.55 7.96 -15.50
N ASN A 195 16.63 7.04 -14.54
CA ASN A 195 16.75 5.60 -14.80
C ASN A 195 15.69 4.83 -14.02
N SER A 196 15.06 3.86 -14.68
CA SER A 196 14.02 3.01 -14.07
C SER A 196 14.50 2.23 -12.84
N ALA A 197 15.76 1.73 -12.86
CA ALA A 197 16.33 1.03 -11.71
C ALA A 197 16.52 1.96 -10.50
N SER A 198 17.04 3.18 -10.73
CA SER A 198 17.18 4.19 -9.67
C SER A 198 15.83 4.66 -9.14
N ALA A 199 14.82 4.76 -10.01
CA ALA A 199 13.46 5.09 -9.61
C ALA A 199 12.87 4.05 -8.65
N VAL A 200 12.99 2.77 -9.00
CA VAL A 200 12.54 1.65 -8.17
C VAL A 200 13.31 1.62 -6.85
N ALA A 201 14.65 1.77 -6.89
CA ALA A 201 15.47 1.79 -5.68
C ALA A 201 15.08 2.95 -4.74
N LEU A 202 14.88 4.16 -5.28
CA LEU A 202 14.45 5.32 -4.51
C LEU A 202 13.05 5.08 -3.89
N PHE A 203 12.10 4.57 -4.68
CA PHE A 203 10.76 4.24 -4.19
C PHE A 203 10.80 3.22 -3.05
N LEU A 204 11.51 2.10 -3.24
CA LEU A 204 11.63 1.07 -2.21
C LEU A 204 12.36 1.58 -0.97
N GLY A 205 13.38 2.44 -1.14
CA GLY A 205 14.08 3.11 -0.04
C GLY A 205 13.13 4.00 0.79
N VAL A 206 12.32 4.83 0.13
CA VAL A 206 11.32 5.68 0.80
C VAL A 206 10.25 4.83 1.52
N PHE A 207 9.75 3.79 0.86
CA PHE A 207 8.78 2.86 1.45
C PHE A 207 9.36 2.16 2.69
N LEU A 208 10.60 1.70 2.61
CA LEU A 208 11.30 1.07 3.73
C LEU A 208 11.49 2.06 4.90
N VAL A 209 11.85 3.32 4.63
CA VAL A 209 11.95 4.36 5.67
C VAL A 209 10.61 4.57 6.36
N PHE A 210 9.50 4.64 5.63
CA PHE A 210 8.16 4.74 6.23
C PHE A 210 7.83 3.53 7.10
N ALA A 211 8.15 2.32 6.64
CA ALA A 211 7.95 1.08 7.39
C ALA A 211 8.79 1.08 8.69
N VAL A 212 10.08 1.44 8.61
CA VAL A 212 10.97 1.50 9.77
C VAL A 212 10.50 2.55 10.79
N VAL A 213 10.05 3.73 10.34
CA VAL A 213 9.51 4.77 11.23
C VAL A 213 8.22 4.32 11.89
N MET A 214 7.34 3.63 11.15
CA MET A 214 6.13 3.04 11.71
C MET A 214 6.48 1.99 12.78
N ILE A 215 7.38 1.07 12.47
CA ILE A 215 7.88 0.06 13.42
C ILE A 215 8.46 0.73 14.65
N GLY A 216 9.32 1.73 14.48
CA GLY A 216 9.93 2.48 15.57
C GLY A 216 8.93 3.25 16.44
N SER A 217 7.75 3.61 15.91
CA SER A 217 6.68 4.23 16.67
C SER A 217 5.91 3.23 17.56
N PHE A 218 5.92 1.95 17.20
CA PHE A 218 5.34 0.86 18.00
C PHE A 218 6.37 0.20 18.93
N ALA A 219 7.61 0.03 18.46
CA ALA A 219 8.71 -0.39 19.29
C ALA A 219 9.12 0.81 20.15
N VAL A 220 8.70 0.82 21.40
CA VAL A 220 9.26 1.71 22.41
C VAL A 220 10.74 1.32 22.55
N ILE A 221 11.61 1.96 21.79
CA ILE A 221 13.04 1.92 22.04
C ILE A 221 13.24 2.75 23.30
N GLU A 222 12.90 2.16 24.44
CA GLU A 222 13.23 2.69 25.75
C GLU A 222 14.74 2.68 25.89
N GLY A 223 15.36 3.84 25.75
CA GLY A 223 16.64 4.09 26.36
C GLY A 223 17.78 4.63 25.51
N TYR A 224 17.74 4.61 24.17
CA TYR A 224 18.87 5.12 23.38
C TYR A 224 18.47 6.18 22.35
N ALA A 225 19.15 7.33 22.40
CA ALA A 225 19.08 8.46 21.46
C ALA A 225 17.72 9.17 21.35
N ARG A 226 17.10 9.52 22.46
CA ARG A 226 15.78 10.12 22.57
C ARG A 226 15.61 11.43 21.77
N ASN A 227 16.66 12.21 21.53
CA ASN A 227 16.52 13.57 20.98
C ASN A 227 16.64 13.66 19.45
N LEU A 228 17.59 12.97 18.83
CA LEU A 228 17.75 13.01 17.36
C LEU A 228 16.74 12.09 16.67
N ALA A 229 16.52 10.88 17.20
CA ALA A 229 15.51 9.97 16.68
C ALA A 229 14.10 10.58 16.75
N SER A 230 13.77 11.37 17.79
CA SER A 230 12.46 12.00 17.93
C SER A 230 12.20 13.10 16.90
N VAL A 231 13.21 13.89 16.50
CA VAL A 231 13.06 14.92 15.47
C VAL A 231 12.87 14.29 14.07
N PHE A 232 13.66 13.28 13.74
CA PHE A 232 13.53 12.58 12.45
C PHE A 232 12.20 11.82 12.37
N THR A 233 11.82 11.09 13.42
CA THR A 233 10.52 10.40 13.46
C THR A 233 9.36 11.38 13.41
N TRP A 234 9.47 12.55 14.06
CA TRP A 234 8.45 13.58 14.00
C TRP A 234 8.27 14.14 12.58
N ALA A 235 9.36 14.48 11.88
CA ALA A 235 9.29 15.02 10.53
C ALA A 235 8.77 13.99 9.52
N ILE A 236 9.28 12.75 9.56
CA ILE A 236 8.90 11.68 8.64
C ILE A 236 7.44 11.25 8.87
N LYS A 237 6.97 11.31 10.12
CA LYS A 237 5.62 10.99 10.51
C LYS A 237 4.58 11.75 9.67
N TRP A 238 4.75 13.06 9.48
CA TRP A 238 3.78 13.89 8.77
C TRP A 238 3.72 13.65 7.25
N ILE A 239 4.77 13.09 6.66
CA ILE A 239 4.82 12.76 5.24
C ILE A 239 4.56 11.26 4.98
N SER A 240 4.46 10.44 6.03
CA SER A 240 4.25 9.00 5.92
C SER A 240 2.77 8.64 5.75
N PRO A 241 2.37 7.95 4.69
CA PRO A 241 1.00 7.44 4.55
C PRO A 241 0.63 6.44 5.64
N LEU A 242 1.62 5.72 6.19
CA LEU A 242 1.41 4.73 7.24
C LEU A 242 1.03 5.37 8.58
N PHE A 243 1.47 6.61 8.83
CA PHE A 243 1.04 7.36 10.00
C PHE A 243 -0.46 7.72 9.97
N TYR A 244 -0.93 8.23 8.84
CA TYR A 244 -2.36 8.57 8.68
C TYR A 244 -3.24 7.32 8.68
N TRP A 245 -2.72 6.20 8.20
CA TRP A 245 -3.37 4.90 8.31
C TRP A 245 -3.57 4.49 9.78
N ASP A 246 -2.50 4.44 10.59
CA ASP A 246 -2.58 4.13 12.03
C ASP A 246 -3.51 5.10 12.78
N LEU A 247 -3.41 6.40 12.47
CA LEU A 247 -4.26 7.43 13.06
C LEU A 247 -5.75 7.18 12.77
N ALA A 248 -6.10 6.90 11.51
CA ALA A 248 -7.49 6.61 11.13
C ALA A 248 -8.03 5.38 11.86
N LEU A 249 -7.24 4.31 11.96
CA LEU A 249 -7.66 3.08 12.63
C LEU A 249 -7.88 3.29 14.14
N ARG A 250 -7.03 4.04 14.80
CA ARG A 250 -7.23 4.38 16.22
C ARG A 250 -8.54 5.13 16.44
N PHE A 251 -8.95 6.00 15.53
CA PHE A 251 -10.23 6.69 15.62
C PHE A 251 -11.42 5.78 15.32
N ALA A 252 -11.26 4.80 14.44
CA ALA A 252 -12.27 3.78 14.21
C ALA A 252 -12.49 2.89 15.45
N GLU A 253 -11.40 2.50 16.15
CA GLU A 253 -11.45 1.74 17.41
C GLU A 253 -12.25 2.47 18.51
N VAL A 254 -12.14 3.80 18.57
CA VAL A 254 -12.89 4.65 19.54
C VAL A 254 -14.30 4.99 19.06
N GLY A 255 -14.69 4.53 17.86
CA GLY A 255 -16.00 4.85 17.27
C GLY A 255 -16.12 6.27 16.72
N ASN A 256 -15.03 7.00 16.57
CA ASN A 256 -15.03 8.36 16.03
C ASN A 256 -14.92 8.35 14.50
N TRP A 257 -16.07 8.15 13.85
CA TRP A 257 -16.17 8.07 12.39
C TRP A 257 -15.74 9.34 11.65
N GLY A 258 -15.99 10.51 12.26
CA GLY A 258 -15.58 11.78 11.65
C GLY A 258 -14.06 11.87 11.51
N MET A 259 -13.32 11.48 12.54
CA MET A 259 -11.85 11.48 12.50
C MET A 259 -11.28 10.33 11.67
N TYR A 260 -11.96 9.19 11.59
CA TYR A 260 -11.60 8.12 10.65
C TYR A 260 -11.68 8.61 9.19
N LEU A 261 -12.79 9.25 8.81
CA LEU A 261 -12.94 9.84 7.48
C LEU A 261 -11.93 10.97 7.23
N ALA A 262 -11.63 11.79 8.24
CA ALA A 262 -10.58 12.81 8.14
C ALA A 262 -9.21 12.17 7.82
N GLY A 263 -8.88 11.03 8.42
CA GLY A 263 -7.68 10.25 8.09
C GLY A 263 -7.65 9.81 6.62
N ALA A 264 -8.77 9.31 6.09
CA ALA A 264 -8.88 8.94 4.69
C ALA A 264 -8.73 10.16 3.75
N VAL A 265 -9.33 11.29 4.10
CA VAL A 265 -9.19 12.56 3.36
C VAL A 265 -7.74 13.04 3.38
N LEU A 266 -7.06 12.98 4.54
CA LEU A 266 -5.65 13.35 4.64
C LEU A 266 -4.75 12.48 3.76
N LEU A 267 -5.02 11.18 3.66
CA LEU A 267 -4.33 10.29 2.72
C LEU A 267 -4.56 10.69 1.26
N ALA A 268 -5.78 11.03 0.90
CA ALA A 268 -6.11 11.51 -0.45
C ALA A 268 -5.41 12.87 -0.75
N VAL A 269 -5.40 13.78 0.22
CA VAL A 269 -4.68 15.07 0.12
C VAL A 269 -3.17 14.82 -0.01
N LEU A 270 -2.60 13.93 0.77
CA LEU A 270 -1.19 13.56 0.67
C LEU A 270 -0.86 13.03 -0.73
N ALA A 271 -1.67 12.13 -1.28
CA ALA A 271 -1.52 11.62 -2.64
C ALA A 271 -1.58 12.77 -3.67
N ALA A 272 -2.53 13.70 -3.53
CA ALA A 272 -2.66 14.84 -4.42
C ALA A 272 -1.45 15.80 -4.33
N VAL A 273 -0.94 16.07 -3.13
CA VAL A 273 0.26 16.90 -2.92
C VAL A 273 1.48 16.26 -3.57
N VAL A 274 1.68 14.95 -3.35
CA VAL A 274 2.81 14.21 -3.93
C VAL A 274 2.74 14.18 -5.46
N LEU A 275 1.53 14.05 -6.05
CA LEU A 275 1.33 14.17 -7.49
C LEU A 275 1.61 15.58 -8.01
N ALA A 276 1.20 16.62 -7.29
CA ALA A 276 1.51 18.01 -7.65
C ALA A 276 3.03 18.26 -7.63
N LEU A 277 3.75 17.74 -6.64
CA LEU A 277 5.20 17.78 -6.58
C LEU A 277 5.83 17.03 -7.77
N SER A 278 5.30 15.87 -8.14
CA SER A 278 5.75 15.13 -9.33
C SER A 278 5.58 15.95 -10.62
N HIS A 279 4.45 16.64 -10.74
CA HIS A 279 4.21 17.54 -11.88
C HIS A 279 5.20 18.72 -11.91
N LEU A 280 5.45 19.35 -10.75
CA LEU A 280 6.41 20.44 -10.64
C LEU A 280 7.83 20.00 -10.97
N THR A 281 8.26 18.84 -10.50
CA THR A 281 9.59 18.30 -10.79
C THR A 281 9.78 18.03 -12.28
N MET A 282 8.77 17.50 -12.96
CA MET A 282 8.80 17.31 -14.42
C MET A 282 8.88 18.63 -15.17
N LYS A 283 8.13 19.65 -14.72
CA LYS A 283 8.16 20.98 -15.32
C LYS A 283 9.50 21.68 -15.17
N VAL A 284 10.15 21.56 -13.98
CA VAL A 284 11.43 22.19 -13.67
C VAL A 284 12.61 21.47 -14.34
N ARG A 285 12.61 20.15 -14.35
CA ARG A 285 13.67 19.37 -14.99
C ARG A 285 13.61 19.40 -16.50
N GLY A 286 12.50 19.89 -17.05
CA GLY A 286 12.19 19.88 -18.47
C GLY A 286 12.19 18.45 -19.00
N VAL A 287 11.12 18.00 -19.62
CA VAL A 287 11.24 16.94 -20.59
C VAL A 287 12.12 17.55 -21.67
N ARG A 288 13.44 17.37 -21.53
CA ARG A 288 14.38 17.93 -22.51
C ARG A 288 14.20 17.20 -23.81
N PRO A 289 14.14 17.96 -24.92
CA PRO A 289 14.15 17.37 -26.23
C PRO A 289 15.43 16.59 -26.49
#